data_8bbebbbcd983806f2ebc4675433e29f3
#
_entry.id   8bbebbbcd983806f2ebc4675433e29f3
#
_cell.length_a   1.000
_cell.length_b   1.000
_cell.length_c   1.000
_cell.angle_alpha   90.00
_cell.angle_beta   90.00
_cell.angle_gamma   90.00
#
_symmetry.space_group_name_H-M   'P 1'
#
loop_
_entity.id
_entity.type
_entity.pdbx_description
1 polymer ?
#
loop_
_entity_poly.entity_id
_entity_poly.type
_entity_poly.pdbx_seq_one_letter_code
_entity_poly.pdbx_strand_id
1 'polypeptide(L)'
;MLGLWSAQAQNFLFWFMAVTSVVFVAPLALAPMSWAKAFQWRLPDDPDLAYYFGRCLGALALSVELLLWQGSKNPAVAPVAVAVLGVFCGIMVVVHIDGAWRKIQPWTETAEIAFWAAATAACVLVYPA
;
A
#
# COMPACT_ATOMS: atom_id res chain seq x y z
N MET A 1 22.72 -6.88 -2.79
CA MET A 1 22.05 -5.57 -2.51
C MET A 1 20.88 -5.70 -1.53
N LEU A 2 20.48 -6.92 -1.14
CA LEU A 2 19.50 -7.15 -0.08
C LEU A 2 20.05 -6.59 1.25
N GLY A 3 19.23 -5.81 1.97
CA GLY A 3 19.56 -5.34 3.31
C GLY A 3 20.64 -4.26 3.40
N LEU A 4 20.99 -3.58 2.31
CA LEU A 4 22.02 -2.53 2.31
C LEU A 4 21.76 -1.43 3.34
N TRP A 5 20.48 -1.19 3.65
CA TRP A 5 19.99 -0.21 4.62
C TRP A 5 19.17 -0.86 5.75
N SER A 6 19.50 -2.08 6.13
CA SER A 6 18.75 -2.86 7.13
C SER A 6 18.57 -2.13 8.47
N ALA A 7 19.54 -1.29 8.87
CA ALA A 7 19.43 -0.45 10.07
C ALA A 7 18.26 0.55 10.00
N GLN A 8 17.71 0.84 8.84
CA GLN A 8 16.59 1.76 8.64
C GLN A 8 15.22 1.06 8.60
N ALA A 9 15.17 -0.27 8.69
CA ALA A 9 13.95 -1.06 8.53
C ALA A 9 12.79 -0.56 9.42
N GLN A 10 13.05 -0.36 10.71
CA GLN A 10 12.01 0.07 11.66
C GLN A 10 11.50 1.49 11.36
N ASN A 11 12.40 2.42 11.04
CA ASN A 11 12.03 3.78 10.64
C ASN A 11 11.23 3.78 9.33
N PHE A 12 11.66 2.98 8.36
CA PHE A 12 10.96 2.83 7.09
C PHE A 12 9.52 2.31 7.30
N LEU A 13 9.36 1.22 8.08
CA LEU A 13 8.03 0.67 8.39
C LEU A 13 7.14 1.71 9.07
N PHE A 14 7.67 2.46 10.06
CA PHE A 14 6.91 3.48 10.75
C PHE A 14 6.43 4.60 9.81
N TRP A 15 7.32 5.16 9.01
CA TRP A 15 6.95 6.26 8.12
C TRP A 15 6.08 5.82 6.95
N PHE A 16 6.35 4.64 6.39
CA PHE A 16 5.50 4.08 5.35
C PHE A 16 4.06 3.91 5.87
N MET A 17 3.90 3.26 7.01
CA MET A 17 2.61 3.10 7.68
C MET A 17 1.95 4.46 7.95
N ALA A 18 2.66 5.43 8.54
CA ALA A 18 2.07 6.72 8.90
C ALA A 18 1.51 7.46 7.67
N VAL A 19 2.24 7.43 6.54
CA VAL A 19 1.81 8.06 5.29
C VAL A 19 0.63 7.30 4.68
N THR A 20 0.72 5.98 4.58
CA THR A 20 -0.34 5.16 3.97
C THR A 20 -1.61 5.13 4.80
N SER A 21 -1.52 5.21 6.13
CA SER A 21 -2.69 5.38 7.01
C SER A 21 -3.53 6.60 6.62
N VAL A 22 -2.87 7.73 6.36
CA VAL A 22 -3.56 8.98 6.04
C VAL A 22 -4.07 9.00 4.60
N VAL A 23 -3.27 8.50 3.65
CA VAL A 23 -3.56 8.62 2.22
C VAL A 23 -4.51 7.52 1.72
N PHE A 24 -4.39 6.31 2.25
CA PHE A 24 -5.12 5.13 1.76
C PHE A 24 -6.03 4.51 2.83
N VAL A 25 -5.48 4.11 3.97
CA VAL A 25 -6.19 3.20 4.88
C VAL A 25 -7.39 3.86 5.53
N ALA A 26 -7.21 5.02 6.15
CA ALA A 26 -8.31 5.74 6.80
C ALA A 26 -9.39 6.18 5.79
N PRO A 27 -9.05 6.80 4.64
CA PRO A 27 -10.05 7.14 3.64
C PRO A 27 -10.80 5.94 3.06
N LEU A 28 -10.11 4.83 2.75
CA LEU A 28 -10.76 3.62 2.24
C LEU A 28 -11.69 2.98 3.28
N ALA A 29 -11.27 2.93 4.53
CA ALA A 29 -12.09 2.34 5.60
C ALA A 29 -13.33 3.18 5.92
N LEU A 30 -13.23 4.51 5.89
CA LEU A 30 -14.26 5.42 6.36
C LEU A 30 -15.12 6.00 5.23
N ALA A 31 -14.50 6.37 4.11
CA ALA A 31 -15.16 7.08 3.00
C ALA A 31 -14.62 6.67 1.62
N PRO A 32 -14.75 5.38 1.21
CA PRO A 32 -14.11 4.84 0.00
C PRO A 32 -14.53 5.58 -1.28
N MET A 33 -15.78 6.01 -1.40
CA MET A 33 -16.25 6.74 -2.57
C MET A 33 -15.65 8.14 -2.67
N SER A 34 -15.46 8.82 -1.53
CA SER A 34 -14.80 10.13 -1.50
C SER A 34 -13.32 10.00 -1.86
N TRP A 35 -12.67 8.96 -1.37
CA TRP A 35 -11.29 8.62 -1.74
C TRP A 35 -11.17 8.33 -3.24
N ALA A 36 -12.03 7.46 -3.78
CA ALA A 36 -12.03 7.11 -5.19
C ALA A 36 -12.24 8.36 -6.08
N LYS A 37 -13.15 9.26 -5.69
CA LYS A 37 -13.37 10.52 -6.38
C LYS A 37 -12.14 11.44 -6.35
N ALA A 38 -11.44 11.52 -5.21
CA ALA A 38 -10.20 12.30 -5.07
C ALA A 38 -9.09 11.76 -5.99
N PHE A 39 -9.03 10.44 -6.17
CA PHE A 39 -8.11 9.76 -7.09
C PHE A 39 -8.65 9.67 -8.53
N GLN A 40 -9.68 10.44 -8.85
CA GLN A 40 -10.24 10.61 -10.20
C GLN A 40 -10.87 9.34 -10.81
N TRP A 41 -11.29 8.41 -9.97
CA TRP A 41 -12.08 7.29 -10.43
C TRP A 41 -13.48 7.73 -10.88
N ARG A 42 -13.97 7.12 -11.96
CA ARG A 42 -15.38 7.22 -12.33
C ARG A 42 -16.18 6.33 -11.38
N LEU A 43 -17.08 6.96 -10.63
CA LEU A 43 -17.95 6.22 -9.72
C LEU A 43 -19.05 5.51 -10.53
N PRO A 44 -19.43 4.27 -10.15
CA PRO A 44 -20.57 3.58 -10.76
C PRO A 44 -21.90 4.26 -10.38
N ASP A 45 -22.92 4.09 -11.21
CA ASP A 45 -24.27 4.60 -10.95
C ASP A 45 -24.90 3.91 -9.71
N ASP A 46 -24.60 2.62 -9.51
CA ASP A 46 -24.89 1.86 -8.30
C ASP A 46 -23.57 1.60 -7.54
N PRO A 47 -23.29 2.35 -6.48
CA PRO A 47 -22.01 2.28 -5.79
C PRO A 47 -21.92 1.23 -4.67
N ASP A 48 -22.99 0.49 -4.36
CA ASP A 48 -23.07 -0.34 -3.15
C ASP A 48 -21.96 -1.39 -3.10
N LEU A 49 -21.74 -2.10 -4.21
CA LEU A 49 -20.66 -3.10 -4.28
C LEU A 49 -19.28 -2.45 -4.17
N ALA A 50 -19.07 -1.32 -4.85
CA ALA A 50 -17.80 -0.59 -4.79
C ALA A 50 -17.53 -0.03 -3.38
N TYR A 51 -18.57 0.48 -2.72
CA TYR A 51 -18.50 0.93 -1.34
C TYR A 51 -18.11 -0.22 -0.39
N TYR A 52 -18.77 -1.36 -0.53
CA TYR A 52 -18.50 -2.55 0.29
C TYR A 52 -17.06 -3.03 0.09
N PHE A 53 -16.61 -3.21 -1.16
CA PHE A 53 -15.24 -3.63 -1.43
C PHE A 53 -14.19 -2.60 -0.98
N GLY A 54 -14.46 -1.32 -1.12
CA GLY A 54 -13.57 -0.27 -0.62
C GLY A 54 -13.35 -0.39 0.89
N ARG A 55 -14.41 -0.65 1.65
CA ARG A 55 -14.31 -0.86 3.10
C ARG A 55 -13.59 -2.16 3.46
N CYS A 56 -13.84 -3.24 2.72
CA CYS A 56 -13.11 -4.50 2.92
C CYS A 56 -11.61 -4.31 2.65
N LEU A 57 -11.26 -3.57 1.60
CA LEU A 57 -9.87 -3.24 1.30
C LEU A 57 -9.25 -2.38 2.41
N GLY A 58 -9.96 -1.37 2.91
CA GLY A 58 -9.52 -0.56 4.04
C GLY A 58 -9.27 -1.38 5.31
N ALA A 59 -10.16 -2.34 5.62
CA ALA A 59 -10.00 -3.25 6.76
C ALA A 59 -8.79 -4.19 6.60
N LEU A 60 -8.58 -4.72 5.39
CA LEU A 60 -7.40 -5.54 5.08
C LEU A 60 -6.12 -4.72 5.20
N ALA A 61 -6.11 -3.52 4.64
CA ALA A 61 -4.97 -2.61 4.73
C ALA A 61 -4.64 -2.26 6.19
N LEU A 62 -5.65 -1.99 7.02
CA LEU A 62 -5.46 -1.77 8.46
C LEU A 62 -4.79 -2.98 9.15
N SER A 63 -5.15 -4.20 8.75
CA SER A 63 -4.52 -5.41 9.29
C SER A 63 -3.04 -5.50 8.93
N VAL A 64 -2.69 -5.11 7.70
CA VAL A 64 -1.28 -5.01 7.28
C VAL A 64 -0.56 -3.92 8.08
N GLU A 65 -1.18 -2.75 8.29
CA GLU A 65 -0.56 -1.68 9.07
C GLU A 65 -0.30 -2.04 10.53
N LEU A 66 -1.14 -2.86 11.14
CA LEU A 66 -0.86 -3.41 12.47
C LEU A 66 0.42 -4.25 12.49
N LEU A 67 0.68 -5.00 11.42
CA LEU A 67 1.95 -5.73 11.27
C LEU A 67 3.13 -4.76 11.09
N LEU A 68 2.97 -3.72 10.27
CA LEU A 68 4.02 -2.69 10.08
C LEU A 68 4.31 -1.96 11.39
N TRP A 69 3.26 -1.63 12.16
CA TRP A 69 3.41 -1.05 13.49
C TRP A 69 4.24 -1.94 14.42
N GLN A 70 3.91 -3.23 14.49
CA GLN A 70 4.67 -4.18 15.30
C GLN A 70 6.12 -4.29 14.83
N GLY A 71 6.35 -4.40 13.51
CA GLY A 71 7.68 -4.43 12.93
C GLY A 71 8.49 -3.17 13.21
N SER A 72 7.85 -2.00 13.25
CA SER A 72 8.52 -0.74 13.58
C SER A 72 8.97 -0.64 15.03
N LYS A 73 8.36 -1.40 15.94
CA LYS A 73 8.66 -1.41 17.38
C LYS A 73 9.50 -2.61 17.83
N ASN A 74 9.42 -3.72 17.10
CA ASN A 74 10.06 -4.98 17.48
C ASN A 74 10.98 -5.48 16.33
N PRO A 75 12.31 -5.46 16.54
CA PRO A 75 13.26 -5.95 15.54
C PRO A 75 13.03 -7.40 15.11
N ALA A 76 12.49 -8.25 15.98
CA ALA A 76 12.20 -9.65 15.66
C ALA A 76 11.02 -9.81 14.67
N VAL A 77 10.12 -8.81 14.60
CA VAL A 77 8.98 -8.79 13.68
C VAL A 77 9.31 -8.07 12.37
N ALA A 78 10.29 -7.18 12.39
CA ALA A 78 10.65 -6.36 11.23
C ALA A 78 10.91 -7.16 9.95
N PRO A 79 11.62 -8.30 9.94
CA PRO A 79 11.85 -9.08 8.72
C PRO A 79 10.54 -9.53 8.05
N VAL A 80 9.59 -10.05 8.84
CA VAL A 80 8.30 -10.51 8.33
C VAL A 80 7.47 -9.32 7.83
N ALA A 81 7.45 -8.20 8.57
CA ALA A 81 6.74 -7.00 8.16
C ALA A 81 7.26 -6.43 6.84
N VAL A 82 8.59 -6.32 6.68
CA VAL A 82 9.22 -5.86 5.43
C VAL A 82 8.96 -6.84 4.28
N ALA A 83 9.02 -8.16 4.52
CA ALA A 83 8.75 -9.16 3.50
C ALA A 83 7.30 -9.08 3.00
N VAL A 84 6.32 -9.02 3.91
CA VAL A 84 4.90 -8.91 3.57
C VAL A 84 4.64 -7.62 2.80
N LEU A 85 5.18 -6.50 3.27
CA LEU A 85 5.05 -5.22 2.58
C LEU A 85 5.67 -5.26 1.18
N GLY A 86 6.88 -5.83 1.03
CA GLY A 86 7.57 -5.93 -0.24
C GLY A 86 6.81 -6.78 -1.26
N VAL A 87 6.24 -7.91 -0.84
CA VAL A 87 5.37 -8.74 -1.68
C VAL A 87 4.11 -7.97 -2.07
N PHE A 88 3.46 -7.31 -1.13
CA PHE A 88 2.28 -6.49 -1.41
C PHE A 88 2.59 -5.39 -2.43
N CYS A 89 3.64 -4.60 -2.21
CA CYS A 89 4.04 -3.54 -3.15
C CYS A 89 4.37 -4.09 -4.54
N GLY A 90 5.06 -5.23 -4.63
CA GLY A 90 5.36 -5.88 -5.90
C GLY A 90 4.10 -6.33 -6.66
N ILE A 91 3.11 -6.88 -5.95
CA ILE A 91 1.81 -7.23 -6.52
C ILE A 91 1.07 -5.98 -7.00
N MET A 92 1.11 -4.88 -6.24
CA MET A 92 0.49 -3.61 -6.63
C MET A 92 1.09 -3.05 -7.92
N VAL A 93 2.40 -3.18 -8.14
CA VAL A 93 3.02 -2.83 -9.44
C VAL A 93 2.35 -3.60 -10.58
N VAL A 94 2.17 -4.91 -10.44
CA VAL A 94 1.56 -5.76 -11.47
C VAL A 94 0.10 -5.36 -11.73
N VAL A 95 -0.67 -5.14 -10.66
CA VAL A 95 -2.08 -4.72 -10.75
C VAL A 95 -2.22 -3.39 -11.47
N HIS A 96 -1.38 -2.39 -11.13
CA HIS A 96 -1.44 -1.08 -11.78
C HIS A 96 -0.96 -1.12 -13.24
N ILE A 97 0.02 -1.96 -13.58
CA ILE A 97 0.43 -2.17 -14.97
C ILE A 97 -0.71 -2.78 -15.78
N ASP A 98 -1.38 -3.82 -15.26
CA ASP A 98 -2.54 -4.44 -15.94
C ASP A 98 -3.69 -3.44 -16.11
N GLY A 99 -4.01 -2.66 -15.07
CA GLY A 99 -5.04 -1.62 -15.12
C GLY A 99 -4.74 -0.52 -16.14
N ALA A 100 -3.49 -0.08 -16.22
CA ALA A 100 -3.04 0.89 -17.21
C ALA A 100 -3.13 0.33 -18.64
N TRP A 101 -2.68 -0.91 -18.84
CA TRP A 101 -2.75 -1.57 -20.14
C TRP A 101 -4.20 -1.74 -20.60
N ARG A 102 -5.09 -2.16 -19.73
CA ARG A 102 -6.53 -2.29 -20.02
C ARG A 102 -7.26 -0.96 -20.11
N LYS A 103 -6.62 0.15 -19.74
CA LYS A 103 -7.23 1.50 -19.70
C LYS A 103 -8.48 1.57 -18.82
N ILE A 104 -8.48 0.83 -17.71
CA ILE A 104 -9.61 0.76 -16.76
C ILE A 104 -9.39 1.61 -15.51
N GLN A 105 -8.24 2.26 -15.40
CA GLN A 105 -7.86 3.09 -14.24
C GLN A 105 -7.58 4.54 -14.66
N PRO A 106 -7.75 5.52 -13.75
CA PRO A 106 -7.37 6.91 -13.99
C PRO A 106 -5.85 7.06 -14.06
N TRP A 107 -5.39 8.20 -14.59
CA TRP A 107 -3.95 8.47 -14.71
C TRP A 107 -3.23 8.52 -13.34
N THR A 108 -3.92 8.93 -12.28
CA THR A 108 -3.41 8.94 -10.90
C THR A 108 -2.92 7.56 -10.46
N GLU A 109 -3.73 6.54 -10.70
CA GLU A 109 -3.36 5.14 -10.44
C GLU A 109 -2.21 4.66 -11.33
N THR A 110 -2.15 5.16 -12.57
CA THR A 110 -1.01 4.83 -13.46
C THR A 110 0.29 5.46 -12.94
N ALA A 111 0.23 6.66 -12.38
CA ALA A 111 1.38 7.31 -11.74
C ALA A 111 1.85 6.55 -10.48
N GLU A 112 0.95 5.86 -9.79
CA GLU A 112 1.28 5.05 -8.63
C GLU A 112 2.17 3.83 -8.93
N ILE A 113 2.30 3.41 -10.20
CA ILE A 113 3.28 2.38 -10.60
C ILE A 113 4.69 2.77 -10.11
N ALA A 114 5.07 4.04 -10.25
CA ALA A 114 6.37 4.51 -9.79
C ALA A 114 6.49 4.46 -8.26
N PHE A 115 5.43 4.82 -7.54
CA PHE A 115 5.39 4.74 -6.07
C PHE A 115 5.54 3.30 -5.59
N TRP A 116 4.76 2.36 -6.12
CA TRP A 116 4.79 0.97 -5.71
C TRP A 116 6.12 0.29 -6.09
N ALA A 117 6.71 0.63 -7.25
CA ALA A 117 8.02 0.13 -7.65
C ALA A 117 9.14 0.65 -6.72
N ALA A 118 9.10 1.94 -6.36
CA ALA A 118 10.05 2.51 -5.41
C ALA A 118 9.89 1.89 -4.01
N ALA A 119 8.66 1.67 -3.55
CA ALA A 119 8.38 1.01 -2.27
C ALA A 119 8.89 -0.43 -2.26
N THR A 120 8.70 -1.18 -3.36
CA THR A 120 9.25 -2.54 -3.51
C THR A 120 10.78 -2.53 -3.41
N ALA A 121 11.44 -1.63 -4.15
CA ALA A 121 12.89 -1.48 -4.10
C ALA A 121 13.37 -1.09 -2.70
N ALA A 122 12.68 -0.19 -2.02
CA ALA A 122 12.99 0.19 -0.65
C ALA A 122 12.89 -1.00 0.31
N CYS A 123 11.87 -1.84 0.19
CA CYS A 123 11.74 -3.07 0.99
C CYS A 123 12.94 -4.01 0.80
N VAL A 124 13.44 -4.15 -0.43
CA VAL A 124 14.64 -4.96 -0.71
C VAL A 124 15.88 -4.35 -0.04
N LEU A 125 16.02 -3.03 -0.09
CA LEU A 125 17.17 -2.32 0.48
C LEU A 125 17.19 -2.32 2.01
N VAL A 126 16.02 -2.19 2.66
CA VAL A 126 15.91 -2.13 4.12
C VAL A 126 15.70 -3.50 4.76
N TYR A 127 15.61 -4.58 3.99
CA TYR A 127 15.31 -5.91 4.51
C TYR A 127 16.31 -6.31 5.61
N PRO A 128 15.86 -6.62 6.83
CA PRO A 128 16.73 -7.07 7.91
C PRO A 128 17.15 -8.52 7.64
N ALA A 129 18.40 -8.70 7.21
CA ALA A 129 18.97 -10.03 6.97
C ALA A 129 19.72 -10.54 8.20
#